data_f9a52643ef8fd65018a689b3ca817a10
#
_entry.id   f9a52643ef8fd65018a689b3ca817a10
#
_cell.length_a   1.000
_cell.length_b   1.000
_cell.length_c   1.000
_cell.angle_alpha   90.00
_cell.angle_beta   90.00
_cell.angle_gamma   90.00
#
_symmetry.space_group_name_H-M   'P 1'
#
loop_
_entity.id
_entity.type
_entity.pdbx_description
1 polymer ?
#
loop_
_entity_poly.entity_id
_entity_poly.type
_entity_poly.pdbx_seq_one_letter_code
_entity_poly.pdbx_strand_id
1 'polypeptide(L)'
;VAMVGAGVCKNPLHSHRFYQQLKDQPVEFIWQAEDGISLVAVLRQGPTALLIQGLHQSLFRAEKRIGLVLFGKGNIGSRWLELFAREQTNISARSGFEFILAGVVDSRRSLLNYEGLDASRALAFFEDEAQALDEESLFLWMRAHPFDDLVVLDVTASEELAGQYLDFASYGFHVISANKLAGASCSDTYRQIRDAFAKTGRHWLYNA
;
A
#
# COMPACT_ATOMS: atom_id res chain seq x y z
N VAL A 1 27.71 15.91 4.18
CA VAL A 1 26.69 14.87 4.48
C VAL A 1 27.21 13.55 3.96
N ALA A 2 27.11 12.51 4.77
CA ALA A 2 27.55 11.17 4.40
C ALA A 2 26.47 10.13 4.70
N MET A 3 26.30 9.19 3.79
CA MET A 3 25.54 7.95 3.98
C MET A 3 26.55 6.82 4.16
N VAL A 4 26.51 6.12 5.30
CA VAL A 4 27.47 5.08 5.65
C VAL A 4 26.75 3.80 6.07
N GLY A 5 27.12 2.68 5.48
CA GLY A 5 26.56 1.37 5.84
C GLY A 5 26.93 0.27 4.86
N ALA A 6 26.87 -0.97 5.31
CA ALA A 6 27.16 -2.12 4.47
C ALA A 6 26.20 -2.19 3.27
N GLY A 7 26.76 -2.23 2.06
CA GLY A 7 25.97 -2.34 0.82
C GLY A 7 25.28 -1.05 0.36
N VAL A 8 25.51 0.08 1.01
CA VAL A 8 24.89 1.37 0.70
C VAL A 8 25.07 1.75 -0.77
N CYS A 9 26.27 1.63 -1.30
CA CYS A 9 26.58 1.97 -2.70
C CYS A 9 26.28 0.82 -3.68
N LYS A 10 25.97 -0.37 -3.18
CA LYS A 10 25.61 -1.52 -4.03
C LYS A 10 24.12 -1.50 -4.43
N ASN A 11 23.30 -0.77 -3.68
CA ASN A 11 21.88 -0.61 -4.00
C ASN A 11 21.67 0.69 -4.80
N PRO A 12 21.36 0.61 -6.10
CA PRO A 12 21.15 1.79 -6.94
C PRO A 12 20.05 2.72 -6.41
N LEU A 13 19.05 2.16 -5.71
CA LEU A 13 17.95 2.92 -5.14
C LEU A 13 18.42 3.86 -4.03
N HIS A 14 19.36 3.41 -3.17
CA HIS A 14 19.91 4.27 -2.11
C HIS A 14 20.70 5.43 -2.70
N SER A 15 21.55 5.17 -3.70
CA SER A 15 22.30 6.22 -4.39
C SER A 15 21.34 7.20 -5.08
N HIS A 16 20.33 6.71 -5.78
CA HIS A 16 19.31 7.54 -6.42
C HIS A 16 18.58 8.45 -5.43
N ARG A 17 18.11 7.90 -4.31
CA ARG A 17 17.43 8.64 -3.24
C ARG A 17 18.35 9.71 -2.62
N PHE A 18 19.61 9.38 -2.41
CA PHE A 18 20.60 10.34 -1.91
C PHE A 18 20.78 11.52 -2.87
N TYR A 19 20.96 11.26 -4.17
CA TYR A 19 21.07 12.31 -5.18
C TYR A 19 19.81 13.16 -5.31
N GLN A 20 18.64 12.56 -5.24
CA GLN A 20 17.36 13.27 -5.31
C GLN A 20 17.19 14.28 -4.17
N GLN A 21 17.60 13.93 -2.94
CA GLN A 21 17.53 14.83 -1.79
C GLN A 21 18.52 15.99 -1.89
N LEU A 22 19.59 15.82 -2.66
CA LEU A 22 20.62 16.82 -2.87
C LEU A 22 20.38 17.72 -4.09
N LYS A 23 19.35 17.44 -4.89
CA LYS A 23 19.07 18.11 -6.16
C LYS A 23 19.09 19.64 -6.09
N ASP A 24 18.51 20.21 -5.04
CA ASP A 24 18.38 21.65 -4.86
C ASP A 24 19.41 22.23 -3.85
N GLN A 25 20.43 21.43 -3.50
CA GLN A 25 21.48 21.85 -2.57
C GLN A 25 22.73 22.33 -3.31
N PRO A 26 23.49 23.29 -2.75
CA PRO A 26 24.74 23.77 -3.33
C PRO A 26 25.87 22.75 -3.12
N VAL A 27 25.81 21.63 -3.87
CA VAL A 27 26.81 20.56 -3.78
C VAL A 27 28.10 20.97 -4.49
N GLU A 28 29.24 20.83 -3.83
CA GLU A 28 30.55 21.06 -4.43
C GLU A 28 31.10 19.82 -5.13
N PHE A 29 31.05 18.68 -4.44
CA PHE A 29 31.41 17.40 -5.02
C PHE A 29 30.74 16.26 -4.26
N ILE A 30 30.66 15.10 -4.93
CA ILE A 30 30.21 13.84 -4.35
C ILE A 30 31.32 12.82 -4.54
N TRP A 31 31.57 12.06 -3.48
CA TRP A 31 32.58 11.02 -3.47
C TRP A 31 31.97 9.72 -2.96
N GLN A 32 32.35 8.64 -3.63
CA GLN A 32 31.96 7.28 -3.23
C GLN A 32 33.23 6.51 -2.86
N ALA A 33 33.21 5.87 -1.69
CA ALA A 33 34.33 5.04 -1.26
C ALA A 33 34.48 3.80 -2.14
N GLU A 34 35.70 3.38 -2.41
CA GLU A 34 36.01 2.21 -3.23
C GLU A 34 35.47 0.90 -2.64
N ASP A 35 35.36 0.81 -1.31
CA ASP A 35 34.76 -0.32 -0.59
C ASP A 35 33.22 -0.38 -0.71
N GLY A 36 32.60 0.67 -1.24
CA GLY A 36 31.15 0.77 -1.41
C GLY A 36 30.37 0.94 -0.11
N ILE A 37 31.04 1.30 1.00
CA ILE A 37 30.43 1.47 2.33
C ILE A 37 29.94 2.89 2.54
N SER A 38 30.49 3.88 1.84
CA SER A 38 30.10 5.27 2.05
C SER A 38 29.92 6.07 0.77
N LEU A 39 28.90 6.94 0.77
CA LEU A 39 28.63 7.96 -0.23
C LEU A 39 28.57 9.31 0.46
N VAL A 40 29.43 10.23 0.06
CA VAL A 40 29.64 11.52 0.72
C VAL A 40 29.34 12.66 -0.26
N ALA A 41 28.57 13.65 0.20
CA ALA A 41 28.39 14.93 -0.50
C ALA A 41 28.94 16.06 0.35
N VAL A 42 29.75 16.90 -0.26
CA VAL A 42 30.25 18.14 0.34
C VAL A 42 29.40 19.30 -0.17
N LEU A 43 28.86 20.05 0.77
CA LEU A 43 28.00 21.19 0.49
C LEU A 43 28.75 22.49 0.82
N ARG A 44 28.50 23.55 0.04
CA ARG A 44 29.06 24.89 0.32
C ARG A 44 28.55 25.49 1.62
N GLN A 45 27.34 25.13 2.00
CA GLN A 45 26.70 25.55 3.24
C GLN A 45 26.42 24.33 4.10
N GLY A 46 26.41 24.51 5.42
CA GLY A 46 26.09 23.41 6.33
C GLY A 46 24.70 22.82 6.03
N PRO A 47 24.52 21.51 6.20
CA PRO A 47 23.24 20.86 5.96
C PRO A 47 22.17 21.38 6.92
N THR A 48 20.99 21.66 6.40
CA THR A 48 19.83 22.02 7.24
C THR A 48 19.28 20.80 7.95
N ALA A 49 18.60 21.00 9.08
CA ALA A 49 17.91 19.93 9.77
C ALA A 49 16.87 19.22 8.86
N LEU A 50 16.20 19.97 8.00
CA LEU A 50 15.25 19.46 7.00
C LEU A 50 15.93 18.53 5.98
N LEU A 51 17.12 18.90 5.49
CA LEU A 51 17.87 18.04 4.57
C LEU A 51 18.27 16.72 5.23
N ILE A 52 18.79 16.77 6.45
CA ILE A 52 19.19 15.58 7.19
C ILE A 52 17.97 14.69 7.48
N GLN A 53 16.86 15.27 7.88
CA GLN A 53 15.61 14.54 8.13
C GLN A 53 15.06 13.94 6.84
N GLY A 54 15.06 14.67 5.73
CA GLY A 54 14.65 14.17 4.42
C GLY A 54 15.50 13.01 3.92
N LEU A 55 16.84 13.13 4.05
CA LEU A 55 17.78 12.04 3.75
C LEU A 55 17.50 10.81 4.62
N HIS A 56 17.36 10.99 5.93
CA HIS A 56 17.08 9.89 6.83
C HIS A 56 15.76 9.20 6.48
N GLN A 57 14.70 9.95 6.25
CA GLN A 57 13.40 9.39 5.86
C GLN A 57 13.44 8.66 4.52
N SER A 58 14.14 9.23 3.52
CA SER A 58 14.20 8.62 2.18
C SER A 58 15.08 7.37 2.11
N LEU A 59 16.12 7.29 2.95
CA LEU A 59 17.11 6.21 2.90
C LEU A 59 16.77 5.04 3.84
N PHE A 60 16.18 5.34 5.00
CA PHE A 60 15.96 4.33 6.06
C PHE A 60 14.48 3.99 6.27
N ARG A 61 13.58 4.63 5.55
CA ARG A 61 12.20 4.18 5.51
C ARG A 61 12.19 2.88 4.71
N ALA A 62 12.03 1.75 5.38
CA ALA A 62 11.54 0.56 4.70
C ALA A 62 10.28 0.96 3.93
N GLU A 63 10.20 0.63 2.65
CA GLU A 63 8.97 0.89 1.88
C GLU A 63 7.85 0.20 2.64
N LYS A 64 6.88 0.97 3.14
CA LYS A 64 5.72 0.38 3.78
C LYS A 64 5.03 -0.51 2.77
N ARG A 65 4.80 -1.74 3.16
CA ARG A 65 4.08 -2.73 2.37
C ARG A 65 2.58 -2.62 2.66
N ILE A 66 1.82 -2.29 1.65
CA ILE A 66 0.37 -2.13 1.74
C ILE A 66 -0.29 -3.31 1.02
N GLY A 67 -0.94 -4.19 1.79
CA GLY A 67 -1.72 -5.28 1.23
C GLY A 67 -3.07 -4.79 0.71
N LEU A 68 -3.46 -5.24 -0.48
CA LEU A 68 -4.74 -4.93 -1.10
C LEU A 68 -5.56 -6.20 -1.25
N VAL A 69 -6.79 -6.20 -0.74
CA VAL A 69 -7.75 -7.29 -0.94
C VAL A 69 -8.95 -6.74 -1.71
N LEU A 70 -9.13 -7.22 -2.94
CA LEU A 70 -10.20 -6.81 -3.83
C LEU A 70 -11.42 -7.69 -3.65
N PHE A 71 -12.52 -7.10 -3.22
CA PHE A 71 -13.83 -7.72 -3.19
C PHE A 71 -14.63 -7.31 -4.42
N GLY A 72 -14.95 -8.30 -5.25
CA GLY A 72 -15.68 -8.13 -6.49
C GLY A 72 -14.78 -8.13 -7.73
N LYS A 73 -14.95 -9.14 -8.59
CA LYS A 73 -14.22 -9.28 -9.87
C LYS A 73 -15.08 -8.95 -11.10
N GLY A 74 -16.21 -8.29 -10.89
CA GLY A 74 -17.08 -7.80 -11.96
C GLY A 74 -16.43 -6.69 -12.79
N ASN A 75 -17.24 -5.96 -13.56
CA ASN A 75 -16.73 -4.93 -14.48
C ASN A 75 -15.80 -3.89 -13.81
N ILE A 76 -16.14 -3.43 -12.60
CA ILE A 76 -15.32 -2.46 -11.89
C ILE A 76 -14.03 -3.11 -11.41
N GLY A 77 -14.10 -4.30 -10.79
CA GLY A 77 -12.94 -5.02 -10.27
C GLY A 77 -11.97 -5.42 -11.38
N SER A 78 -12.47 -5.95 -12.50
CA SER A 78 -11.64 -6.29 -13.66
C SER A 78 -10.90 -5.06 -14.21
N ARG A 79 -11.61 -3.94 -14.34
CA ARG A 79 -11.02 -2.69 -14.82
C ARG A 79 -9.99 -2.12 -13.83
N TRP A 80 -10.26 -2.24 -12.53
CA TRP A 80 -9.32 -1.85 -11.49
C TRP A 80 -8.03 -2.69 -11.57
N LEU A 81 -8.13 -4.01 -11.74
CA LEU A 81 -6.97 -4.90 -11.89
C LEU A 81 -6.10 -4.52 -13.10
N GLU A 82 -6.71 -4.23 -14.25
CA GLU A 82 -6.00 -3.77 -15.44
C GLU A 82 -5.24 -2.45 -15.19
N LEU A 83 -5.90 -1.49 -14.53
CA LEU A 83 -5.30 -0.21 -14.19
C LEU A 83 -4.17 -0.37 -13.18
N PHE A 84 -4.39 -1.17 -12.15
CA PHE A 84 -3.41 -1.42 -11.12
C PHE A 84 -2.16 -2.12 -11.69
N ALA A 85 -2.34 -3.16 -12.50
CA ALA A 85 -1.23 -3.85 -13.19
C ALA A 85 -0.35 -2.88 -13.99
N ARG A 86 -0.97 -1.91 -14.66
CA ARG A 86 -0.26 -0.91 -15.48
C ARG A 86 0.45 0.14 -14.63
N GLU A 87 -0.17 0.59 -13.54
CA GLU A 87 0.26 1.75 -12.78
C GLU A 87 0.97 1.41 -11.47
N GLN A 88 0.99 0.15 -11.03
CA GLN A 88 1.53 -0.27 -9.72
C GLN A 88 2.94 0.26 -9.48
N THR A 89 3.85 0.10 -10.43
CA THR A 89 5.24 0.59 -10.32
C THR A 89 5.29 2.11 -10.18
N ASN A 90 4.49 2.83 -10.97
CA ASN A 90 4.45 4.29 -10.93
C ASN A 90 3.87 4.80 -9.61
N ILE A 91 2.82 4.16 -9.10
CA ILE A 91 2.18 4.51 -7.83
C ILE A 91 3.17 4.26 -6.68
N SER A 92 3.83 3.12 -6.67
CA SER A 92 4.84 2.77 -5.65
C SER A 92 6.01 3.75 -5.67
N ALA A 93 6.56 4.07 -6.83
CA ALA A 93 7.65 5.02 -6.96
C ALA A 93 7.28 6.44 -6.49
N ARG A 94 6.04 6.88 -6.71
CA ARG A 94 5.57 8.21 -6.31
C ARG A 94 5.21 8.31 -4.84
N SER A 95 4.64 7.26 -4.27
CA SER A 95 4.17 7.25 -2.88
C SER A 95 5.25 6.84 -1.87
N GLY A 96 6.24 6.07 -2.30
CA GLY A 96 7.21 5.40 -1.43
C GLY A 96 6.61 4.24 -0.65
N PHE A 97 5.48 3.68 -1.14
CA PHE A 97 4.84 2.48 -0.61
C PHE A 97 4.90 1.35 -1.64
N GLU A 98 5.10 0.14 -1.18
CA GLU A 98 4.94 -1.07 -1.98
C GLU A 98 3.50 -1.54 -1.87
N PHE A 99 2.74 -1.51 -2.97
CA PHE A 99 1.37 -2.02 -3.01
C PHE A 99 1.36 -3.45 -3.53
N ILE A 100 0.75 -4.35 -2.77
CA ILE A 100 0.71 -5.79 -3.05
C ILE A 100 -0.74 -6.22 -3.18
N LEU A 101 -1.14 -6.71 -4.34
CA LEU A 101 -2.44 -7.37 -4.49
C LEU A 101 -2.38 -8.71 -3.76
N ALA A 102 -2.89 -8.75 -2.53
CA ALA A 102 -2.81 -9.90 -1.66
C ALA A 102 -4.02 -10.84 -1.79
N GLY A 103 -5.12 -10.36 -2.35
CA GLY A 103 -6.29 -11.20 -2.52
C GLY A 103 -7.32 -10.66 -3.51
N VAL A 104 -8.04 -11.60 -4.10
CA VAL A 104 -9.27 -11.34 -4.89
C VAL A 104 -10.37 -12.23 -4.34
N VAL A 105 -11.53 -11.66 -4.07
CA VAL A 105 -12.66 -12.34 -3.43
C VAL A 105 -13.93 -12.05 -4.24
N ASP A 106 -14.72 -13.05 -4.53
CA ASP A 106 -16.10 -12.92 -5.01
C ASP A 106 -17.09 -13.52 -3.98
N SER A 107 -18.34 -13.59 -4.30
CA SER A 107 -19.40 -14.10 -3.39
C SER A 107 -19.30 -15.61 -3.09
N ARG A 108 -18.41 -16.35 -3.73
CA ARG A 108 -18.32 -17.81 -3.63
C ARG A 108 -16.91 -18.32 -3.43
N ARG A 109 -15.90 -17.57 -3.86
CA ARG A 109 -14.52 -18.03 -3.91
C ARG A 109 -13.57 -16.91 -3.49
N SER A 110 -12.40 -17.29 -3.03
CA SER A 110 -11.28 -16.41 -2.71
C SER A 110 -9.97 -16.96 -3.25
N LEU A 111 -9.12 -16.06 -3.73
CA LEU A 111 -7.72 -16.33 -4.08
C LEU A 111 -6.86 -15.39 -3.24
N LEU A 112 -6.03 -15.95 -2.36
CA LEU A 112 -5.27 -15.22 -1.35
C LEU A 112 -3.79 -15.61 -1.41
N ASN A 113 -2.90 -14.61 -1.37
CA ASN A 113 -1.45 -14.84 -1.36
C ASN A 113 -0.73 -13.65 -0.71
N TYR A 114 -0.03 -13.86 0.40
CA TYR A 114 0.76 -12.79 1.07
C TYR A 114 1.97 -12.32 0.26
N GLU A 115 2.51 -13.17 -0.62
CA GLU A 115 3.61 -12.77 -1.50
C GLU A 115 3.15 -11.87 -2.66
N GLY A 116 1.84 -11.81 -2.88
CA GLY A 116 1.20 -11.03 -3.92
C GLY A 116 0.75 -11.84 -5.13
N LEU A 117 -0.26 -11.31 -5.78
CA LEU A 117 -0.81 -11.81 -7.04
C LEU A 117 -0.40 -10.88 -8.17
N ASP A 118 -0.02 -11.45 -9.31
CA ASP A 118 0.15 -10.66 -10.53
C ASP A 118 -1.22 -10.13 -10.99
N ALA A 119 -1.43 -8.82 -10.85
CA ALA A 119 -2.71 -8.19 -11.15
C ALA A 119 -3.13 -8.36 -12.63
N SER A 120 -2.17 -8.48 -13.55
CA SER A 120 -2.43 -8.71 -14.97
C SER A 120 -3.00 -10.10 -15.27
N ARG A 121 -2.74 -11.05 -14.38
CA ARG A 121 -3.15 -12.46 -14.49
C ARG A 121 -4.13 -12.89 -13.38
N ALA A 122 -4.45 -12.00 -12.46
CA ALA A 122 -5.22 -12.32 -11.26
C ALA A 122 -6.58 -12.96 -11.58
N LEU A 123 -7.27 -12.54 -12.63
CA LEU A 123 -8.54 -13.14 -13.04
C LEU A 123 -8.37 -14.56 -13.59
N ALA A 124 -7.30 -14.81 -14.36
CA ALA A 124 -7.02 -16.17 -14.85
C ALA A 124 -6.70 -17.11 -13.69
N PHE A 125 -5.79 -16.70 -12.80
CA PHE A 125 -5.48 -17.46 -11.59
C PHE A 125 -6.70 -17.67 -10.68
N PHE A 126 -7.59 -16.67 -10.59
CA PHE A 126 -8.81 -16.80 -9.82
C PHE A 126 -9.72 -17.91 -10.37
N GLU A 127 -9.85 -18.04 -11.68
CA GLU A 127 -10.67 -19.13 -12.26
C GLU A 127 -10.06 -20.51 -12.02
N ASP A 128 -8.75 -20.62 -12.06
CA ASP A 128 -8.03 -21.89 -11.97
C ASP A 128 -7.75 -22.33 -10.52
N GLU A 129 -7.47 -21.39 -9.61
CA GLU A 129 -6.88 -21.69 -8.29
C GLU A 129 -7.74 -21.22 -7.11
N ALA A 130 -8.78 -20.37 -7.34
CA ALA A 130 -9.58 -19.85 -6.25
C ALA A 130 -10.34 -20.95 -5.52
N GLN A 131 -10.31 -20.88 -4.21
CA GLN A 131 -10.96 -21.84 -3.30
C GLN A 131 -12.35 -21.37 -2.90
N ALA A 132 -13.20 -22.29 -2.45
CA ALA A 132 -14.50 -21.93 -1.92
C ALA A 132 -14.36 -20.92 -0.78
N LEU A 133 -15.19 -19.89 -0.81
CA LEU A 133 -15.17 -18.86 0.21
C LEU A 133 -15.62 -19.44 1.55
N ASP A 134 -14.76 -19.32 2.54
CA ASP A 134 -15.05 -19.46 3.95
C ASP A 134 -14.73 -18.13 4.63
N GLU A 135 -15.75 -17.44 5.08
CA GLU A 135 -15.61 -16.08 5.63
C GLU A 135 -14.76 -16.06 6.90
N GLU A 136 -14.91 -17.04 7.78
CA GLU A 136 -14.12 -17.11 9.01
C GLU A 136 -12.62 -17.25 8.69
N SER A 137 -12.29 -18.17 7.81
CA SER A 137 -10.91 -18.39 7.34
C SER A 137 -10.36 -17.15 6.61
N LEU A 138 -11.18 -16.48 5.80
CA LEU A 138 -10.80 -15.24 5.13
C LEU A 138 -10.45 -14.13 6.13
N PHE A 139 -11.30 -13.91 7.14
CA PHE A 139 -11.03 -12.89 8.16
C PHE A 139 -9.83 -13.24 9.04
N LEU A 140 -9.65 -14.50 9.39
CA LEU A 140 -8.44 -14.95 10.11
C LEU A 140 -7.19 -14.68 9.28
N TRP A 141 -7.23 -15.00 7.99
CA TRP A 141 -6.13 -14.71 7.07
C TRP A 141 -5.88 -13.21 6.94
N MET A 142 -6.91 -12.40 6.73
CA MET A 142 -6.78 -10.95 6.65
C MET A 142 -6.19 -10.34 7.93
N ARG A 143 -6.56 -10.84 9.12
CA ARG A 143 -6.03 -10.35 10.41
C ARG A 143 -4.60 -10.79 10.68
N ALA A 144 -4.16 -11.90 10.11
CA ALA A 144 -2.79 -12.40 10.25
C ALA A 144 -1.81 -11.82 9.23
N HIS A 145 -2.22 -10.82 8.45
CA HIS A 145 -1.41 -10.27 7.36
C HIS A 145 -0.05 -9.74 7.82
N PRO A 146 1.02 -9.90 6.99
CA PRO A 146 2.37 -9.44 7.30
C PRO A 146 2.66 -8.01 6.79
N PHE A 147 1.65 -7.28 6.31
CA PHE A 147 1.79 -5.94 5.76
C PHE A 147 1.76 -4.87 6.86
N ASP A 148 2.32 -3.70 6.60
CA ASP A 148 2.21 -2.55 7.51
C ASP A 148 0.76 -2.08 7.64
N ASP A 149 0.01 -2.10 6.52
CA ASP A 149 -1.42 -1.81 6.48
C ASP A 149 -2.12 -2.73 5.49
N LEU A 150 -3.40 -3.02 5.74
CA LEU A 150 -4.28 -3.73 4.81
C LEU A 150 -5.40 -2.82 4.35
N VAL A 151 -5.67 -2.82 3.05
CA VAL A 151 -6.74 -2.07 2.42
C VAL A 151 -7.72 -3.02 1.76
N VAL A 152 -8.96 -2.94 2.19
CA VAL A 152 -10.11 -3.59 1.54
C VAL A 152 -10.58 -2.70 0.40
N LEU A 153 -10.65 -3.25 -0.80
CA LEU A 153 -11.21 -2.60 -1.98
C LEU A 153 -12.58 -3.22 -2.25
N ASP A 154 -13.65 -2.56 -1.84
CA ASP A 154 -15.01 -3.03 -2.08
C ASP A 154 -15.57 -2.39 -3.36
N VAL A 155 -15.60 -3.18 -4.42
CA VAL A 155 -16.21 -2.82 -5.71
C VAL A 155 -17.44 -3.68 -6.00
N THR A 156 -18.07 -4.18 -4.96
CA THR A 156 -19.30 -4.99 -5.04
C THR A 156 -20.57 -4.11 -4.96
N ALA A 157 -21.70 -4.75 -5.06
CA ALA A 157 -23.01 -4.21 -4.69
C ALA A 157 -23.62 -5.02 -3.51
N SER A 158 -22.77 -5.64 -2.69
CA SER A 158 -23.18 -6.47 -1.55
C SER A 158 -23.53 -5.59 -0.34
N GLU A 159 -24.74 -5.77 0.17
CA GLU A 159 -25.18 -5.18 1.44
C GLU A 159 -24.50 -5.86 2.63
N GLU A 160 -24.33 -7.17 2.54
CA GLU A 160 -23.67 -7.99 3.54
C GLU A 160 -22.21 -7.50 3.78
N LEU A 161 -21.43 -7.32 2.70
CA LEU A 161 -20.07 -6.79 2.81
C LEU A 161 -20.03 -5.36 3.36
N ALA A 162 -20.97 -4.51 2.93
CA ALA A 162 -21.09 -3.15 3.47
C ALA A 162 -21.40 -3.16 4.99
N GLY A 163 -22.15 -4.16 5.47
CA GLY A 163 -22.42 -4.39 6.88
C GLY A 163 -21.18 -4.74 7.71
N GLN A 164 -20.14 -5.28 7.09
CA GLN A 164 -18.88 -5.70 7.75
C GLN A 164 -17.88 -4.53 7.94
N TYR A 165 -18.20 -3.32 7.52
CA TYR A 165 -17.24 -2.19 7.63
C TYR A 165 -16.88 -1.83 9.07
N LEU A 166 -17.78 -2.04 10.03
CA LEU A 166 -17.46 -1.88 11.45
C LEU A 166 -16.41 -2.88 11.93
N ASP A 167 -16.50 -4.12 11.43
CA ASP A 167 -15.52 -5.17 11.73
C ASP A 167 -14.18 -4.85 11.07
N PHE A 168 -14.16 -4.41 9.81
CA PHE A 168 -12.94 -3.96 9.15
C PHE A 168 -12.24 -2.83 9.89
N ALA A 169 -12.99 -1.83 10.38
CA ALA A 169 -12.44 -0.77 11.22
C ALA A 169 -11.85 -1.33 12.51
N SER A 170 -12.55 -2.26 13.19
CA SER A 170 -12.10 -2.86 14.44
C SER A 170 -10.84 -3.71 14.27
N TYR A 171 -10.69 -4.38 13.12
CA TYR A 171 -9.50 -5.17 12.77
C TYR A 171 -8.33 -4.30 12.29
N GLY A 172 -8.54 -3.00 12.14
CA GLY A 172 -7.49 -2.08 11.73
C GLY A 172 -7.25 -2.02 10.22
N PHE A 173 -8.23 -2.40 9.40
CA PHE A 173 -8.14 -2.30 7.95
C PHE A 173 -8.62 -0.93 7.47
N HIS A 174 -8.07 -0.46 6.34
CA HIS A 174 -8.63 0.63 5.58
C HIS A 174 -9.65 0.10 4.59
N VAL A 175 -10.64 0.92 4.22
CA VAL A 175 -11.63 0.56 3.18
C VAL A 175 -11.65 1.63 2.10
N ILE A 176 -11.58 1.21 0.84
CA ILE A 176 -11.87 2.05 -0.34
C ILE A 176 -13.06 1.40 -1.03
N SER A 177 -14.16 2.13 -1.14
CA SER A 177 -15.42 1.57 -1.59
C SER A 177 -15.99 2.28 -2.82
N ALA A 178 -16.28 1.53 -3.88
CA ALA A 178 -17.20 1.92 -4.93
C ALA A 178 -18.63 1.45 -4.60
N ASN A 179 -18.81 0.61 -3.60
CA ASN A 179 -20.10 0.22 -3.07
C ASN A 179 -20.75 1.41 -2.35
N LYS A 180 -21.92 1.81 -2.80
CA LYS A 180 -22.62 2.99 -2.29
C LYS A 180 -23.51 2.71 -1.07
N LEU A 181 -23.76 1.44 -0.76
CA LEU A 181 -24.76 1.05 0.24
C LEU A 181 -24.39 1.57 1.65
N ALA A 182 -23.12 1.44 2.07
CA ALA A 182 -22.70 1.97 3.35
C ALA A 182 -22.77 3.50 3.41
N GLY A 183 -22.38 4.19 2.32
CA GLY A 183 -22.44 5.66 2.23
C GLY A 183 -23.86 6.22 2.14
N ALA A 184 -24.80 5.44 1.58
CA ALA A 184 -26.21 5.78 1.44
C ALA A 184 -27.08 5.23 2.58
N SER A 185 -26.49 4.62 3.60
CA SER A 185 -27.20 4.08 4.78
C SER A 185 -27.86 5.20 5.62
N CYS A 186 -28.70 4.82 6.56
CA CYS A 186 -29.30 5.80 7.45
C CYS A 186 -28.22 6.58 8.23
N SER A 187 -28.55 7.80 8.65
CA SER A 187 -27.61 8.73 9.30
C SER A 187 -26.86 8.12 10.49
N ASP A 188 -27.50 7.23 11.23
CA ASP A 188 -26.91 6.62 12.43
C ASP A 188 -25.89 5.55 12.05
N THR A 189 -26.20 4.67 11.10
CA THR A 189 -25.25 3.66 10.57
C THR A 189 -24.06 4.33 9.91
N TYR A 190 -24.28 5.33 9.08
CA TYR A 190 -23.22 6.11 8.46
C TYR A 190 -22.26 6.72 9.51
N ARG A 191 -22.81 7.37 10.55
CA ARG A 191 -22.01 7.95 11.62
C ARG A 191 -21.22 6.88 12.38
N GLN A 192 -21.86 5.76 12.72
CA GLN A 192 -21.19 4.65 13.41
C GLN A 192 -19.97 4.14 12.61
N ILE A 193 -20.13 3.91 11.31
CA ILE A 193 -19.02 3.47 10.46
C ILE A 193 -17.91 4.54 10.44
N ARG A 194 -18.25 5.79 10.14
CA ARG A 194 -17.27 6.88 10.09
C ARG A 194 -16.52 7.04 11.41
N ASP A 195 -17.23 7.01 12.53
CA ASP A 195 -16.65 7.20 13.87
C ASP A 195 -15.79 6.00 14.28
N ALA A 196 -16.14 4.77 13.84
CA ALA A 196 -15.31 3.58 14.05
C ALA A 196 -13.97 3.70 13.33
N PHE A 197 -13.96 4.12 12.05
CA PHE A 197 -12.72 4.35 11.30
C PHE A 197 -11.89 5.48 11.90
N ALA A 198 -12.51 6.60 12.30
CA ALA A 198 -11.83 7.71 12.96
C ALA A 198 -11.19 7.28 14.30
N LYS A 199 -11.91 6.51 15.12
CA LYS A 199 -11.43 6.01 16.41
C LYS A 199 -10.23 5.07 16.29
N THR A 200 -10.18 4.27 15.24
CA THR A 200 -9.07 3.33 15.01
C THR A 200 -7.91 3.96 14.21
N GLY A 201 -8.02 5.22 13.79
CA GLY A 201 -7.04 5.88 12.94
C GLY A 201 -6.97 5.28 11.53
N ARG A 202 -8.06 4.64 11.08
CA ARG A 202 -8.19 4.05 9.76
C ARG A 202 -9.02 4.94 8.84
N HIS A 203 -8.97 4.69 7.55
CA HIS A 203 -9.68 5.49 6.56
C HIS A 203 -10.75 4.65 5.87
N TRP A 204 -11.92 5.22 5.75
CA TRP A 204 -12.96 4.78 4.86
C TRP A 204 -13.14 5.83 3.76
N LEU A 205 -12.73 5.49 2.55
CA LEU A 205 -12.84 6.32 1.36
C LEU A 205 -13.93 5.72 0.46
N TYR A 206 -14.88 6.52 0.06
CA TYR A 206 -15.96 6.08 -0.81
C TYR A 206 -16.33 7.18 -1.81
N ASN A 207 -16.91 6.77 -2.94
CA ASN A 207 -17.43 7.68 -3.94
C ASN A 207 -18.90 7.94 -3.64
N ALA A 208 -19.28 9.19 -3.42
CA ALA A 208 -20.65 9.62 -3.14
C ALA A 208 -21.42 9.87 -4.44
#